data_6f5a269731a8121a9823cda8137db9c4
#
_entry.id   6f5a269731a8121a9823cda8137db9c4
#
_cell.length_a   1.000
_cell.length_b   1.000
_cell.length_c   1.000
_cell.angle_alpha   90.00
_cell.angle_beta   90.00
_cell.angle_gamma   90.00
#
_symmetry.space_group_name_H-M   'P 1'
#
loop_
_entity.id
_entity.type
_entity.pdbx_description
1 polymer ?
#
loop_
_entity_poly.entity_id
_entity_poly.type
_entity_poly.pdbx_seq_one_letter_code
_entity_poly.pdbx_strand_id
1 'polypeptide(L)'
;MLEATEGGDGDSQVLTHLPAIVLAEVLRLHLPTTPAADRGWMAALRDPVLAPALGELHRAPERKWTVADLAAAANVSRSVLDDRFRHLVGRSPIRYLTDWRMHVAEDLLATTDLGVQAIARRVGYDAEEAFSRAFKRAHGVAPSQWRLSRAGAPGGR
;
A
#
# COMPACT_ATOMS: atom_id res chain seq x y z
N MET A 1 -38.83 17.84 26.02
CA MET A 1 -37.63 17.06 26.35
C MET A 1 -37.40 16.11 25.19
N LEU A 2 -36.43 16.48 24.33
CA LEU A 2 -36.00 15.64 23.21
C LEU A 2 -34.53 15.34 23.48
N GLU A 3 -34.29 14.05 23.80
CA GLU A 3 -32.92 13.53 23.93
C GLU A 3 -32.29 13.42 22.55
N ALA A 4 -31.19 14.13 22.35
CA ALA A 4 -30.33 13.97 21.21
C ALA A 4 -29.44 12.73 21.44
N THR A 5 -29.69 11.69 20.66
CA THR A 5 -28.86 10.50 20.58
C THR A 5 -27.57 10.84 19.82
N GLU A 6 -26.45 10.83 20.53
CA GLU A 6 -25.11 10.86 19.92
C GLU A 6 -24.93 9.57 19.12
N GLY A 7 -24.92 9.70 17.82
CA GLY A 7 -24.60 8.62 16.86
C GLY A 7 -23.20 8.79 16.31
N GLY A 8 -22.29 7.96 16.74
CA GLY A 8 -21.43 7.18 15.90
C GLY A 8 -20.16 7.79 15.33
N ASP A 9 -19.06 7.60 16.07
CA ASP A 9 -17.67 7.74 15.61
C ASP A 9 -17.23 6.58 14.65
N GLY A 10 -18.15 5.70 14.30
CA GLY A 10 -17.91 4.56 13.42
C GLY A 10 -17.95 4.87 11.92
N ASP A 11 -18.64 5.93 11.51
CA ASP A 11 -18.86 6.23 10.08
C ASP A 11 -17.67 6.94 9.42
N SER A 12 -16.80 7.59 10.18
CA SER A 12 -15.66 8.34 9.63
C SER A 12 -14.54 7.45 9.11
N GLN A 13 -14.38 6.23 9.63
CA GLN A 13 -13.32 5.32 9.18
C GLN A 13 -13.67 4.56 7.90
N VAL A 14 -14.94 4.31 7.67
CA VAL A 14 -15.42 3.62 6.45
C VAL A 14 -15.26 4.50 5.22
N LEU A 15 -15.42 5.81 5.38
CA LEU A 15 -15.33 6.77 4.27
C LEU A 15 -13.88 7.04 3.81
N THR A 16 -12.88 6.74 4.63
CA THR A 16 -11.46 6.99 4.29
C THR A 16 -10.89 5.93 3.33
N HIS A 17 -11.49 4.73 3.28
CA HIS A 17 -11.05 3.63 2.40
C HIS A 17 -11.93 3.45 1.16
N LEU A 18 -13.11 4.06 1.12
CA LEU A 18 -14.02 4.03 -0.03
C LEU A 18 -13.41 4.54 -1.35
N PRO A 19 -12.59 5.61 -1.37
CA PRO A 19 -12.05 6.09 -2.63
C PRO A 19 -11.13 5.10 -3.36
N ALA A 20 -10.32 4.35 -2.61
CA ALA A 20 -9.40 3.37 -3.22
C ALA A 20 -10.15 2.16 -3.78
N ILE A 21 -11.17 1.68 -3.09
CA ILE A 21 -12.01 0.55 -3.53
C ILE A 21 -12.87 0.98 -4.72
N VAL A 22 -13.48 2.16 -4.67
CA VAL A 22 -14.30 2.72 -5.75
C VAL A 22 -13.43 3.02 -6.97
N LEU A 23 -12.23 3.58 -6.79
CA LEU A 23 -11.29 3.82 -7.88
C LEU A 23 -10.83 2.52 -8.53
N ALA A 24 -10.51 1.49 -7.74
CA ALA A 24 -10.17 0.17 -8.24
C ALA A 24 -11.33 -0.46 -9.02
N GLU A 25 -12.57 -0.29 -8.55
CA GLU A 25 -13.76 -0.80 -9.22
C GLU A 25 -14.08 -0.02 -10.50
N VAL A 26 -13.96 1.31 -10.50
CA VAL A 26 -14.11 2.17 -11.68
C VAL A 26 -13.04 1.84 -12.73
N LEU A 27 -11.80 1.65 -12.32
CA LEU A 27 -10.72 1.24 -13.21
C LEU A 27 -10.97 -0.18 -13.78
N ARG A 28 -11.53 -1.08 -12.97
CA ARG A 28 -11.92 -2.43 -13.41
C ARG A 28 -13.00 -2.40 -14.49
N LEU A 29 -13.95 -1.47 -14.39
CA LEU A 29 -15.08 -1.37 -15.30
C LEU A 29 -14.77 -0.61 -16.61
N HIS A 30 -13.78 0.28 -16.60
CA HIS A 30 -13.53 1.22 -17.72
C HIS A 30 -12.23 0.96 -18.49
N LEU A 31 -11.35 0.06 -18.02
CA LEU A 31 -10.15 -0.29 -18.79
C LEU A 31 -10.44 -1.45 -19.75
N PRO A 32 -10.21 -1.27 -21.07
CA PRO A 32 -10.40 -2.33 -22.03
C PRO A 32 -9.46 -3.49 -21.77
N THR A 33 -9.96 -4.71 -21.99
CA THR A 33 -9.20 -5.97 -21.93
C THR A 33 -8.21 -6.01 -23.11
N THR A 34 -7.05 -5.39 -22.94
CA THR A 34 -5.94 -5.58 -23.87
C THR A 34 -5.09 -6.77 -23.41
N PRO A 35 -4.46 -7.53 -24.33
CA PRO A 35 -3.62 -8.69 -23.98
C PRO A 35 -2.45 -8.36 -23.01
N ALA A 36 -2.03 -7.09 -22.96
CA ALA A 36 -1.09 -6.59 -21.97
C ALA A 36 -1.70 -6.45 -20.55
N ALA A 37 -3.03 -6.49 -20.43
CA ALA A 37 -3.74 -6.44 -19.14
C ALA A 37 -3.70 -7.77 -18.37
N ASP A 38 -3.28 -8.86 -19.00
CA ASP A 38 -3.11 -10.17 -18.34
C ASP A 38 -1.86 -10.23 -17.43
N ARG A 39 -1.04 -9.18 -17.43
CA ARG A 39 0.11 -9.01 -16.54
C ARG A 39 0.08 -7.62 -15.91
N GLY A 40 0.57 -7.55 -14.70
CA GLY A 40 0.64 -6.30 -13.96
C GLY A 40 -0.29 -6.29 -12.75
N TRP A 41 -0.22 -5.22 -11.97
CA TRP A 41 -0.94 -5.13 -10.70
C TRP A 41 -2.47 -5.22 -10.85
N MET A 42 -3.03 -4.76 -11.96
CA MET A 42 -4.47 -4.89 -12.26
C MET A 42 -4.89 -6.35 -12.44
N ALA A 43 -4.08 -7.16 -13.13
CA ALA A 43 -4.30 -8.59 -13.25
C ALA A 43 -4.17 -9.28 -11.88
N ALA A 44 -3.20 -8.86 -11.07
CA ALA A 44 -3.00 -9.38 -9.72
C ALA A 44 -4.19 -9.10 -8.80
N LEU A 45 -4.82 -7.93 -8.89
CA LEU A 45 -6.03 -7.59 -8.11
C LEU A 45 -7.28 -8.40 -8.53
N ARG A 46 -7.30 -8.94 -9.75
CA ARG A 46 -8.38 -9.80 -10.24
C ARG A 46 -8.07 -11.29 -10.02
N ASP A 47 -6.84 -11.63 -9.73
CA ASP A 47 -6.43 -13.01 -9.51
C ASP A 47 -7.00 -13.52 -8.18
N PRO A 48 -7.76 -14.62 -8.17
CA PRO A 48 -8.41 -15.13 -6.97
C PRO A 48 -7.44 -15.59 -5.90
N VAL A 49 -6.19 -15.88 -6.26
CA VAL A 49 -5.12 -16.26 -5.33
C VAL A 49 -4.43 -15.03 -4.76
N LEU A 50 -4.11 -14.04 -5.60
CA LEU A 50 -3.36 -12.86 -5.14
C LEU A 50 -4.23 -11.80 -4.46
N ALA A 51 -5.49 -11.63 -4.87
CA ALA A 51 -6.35 -10.59 -4.33
C ALA A 51 -6.49 -10.63 -2.79
N PRO A 52 -6.69 -11.78 -2.14
CA PRO A 52 -6.72 -11.85 -0.68
C PRO A 52 -5.38 -11.46 -0.04
N ALA A 53 -4.24 -11.95 -0.56
CA ALA A 53 -2.92 -11.64 -0.04
C ALA A 53 -2.58 -10.14 -0.21
N LEU A 54 -2.90 -9.55 -1.36
CA LEU A 54 -2.72 -8.13 -1.63
C LEU A 54 -3.60 -7.27 -0.72
N GLY A 55 -4.85 -7.68 -0.49
CA GLY A 55 -5.75 -7.00 0.43
C GLY A 55 -5.19 -6.93 1.85
N GLU A 56 -4.63 -8.03 2.35
CA GLU A 56 -3.98 -8.06 3.67
C GLU A 56 -2.73 -7.17 3.73
N LEU A 57 -1.88 -7.21 2.70
CA LEU A 57 -0.68 -6.36 2.61
C LEU A 57 -1.03 -4.86 2.60
N HIS A 58 -2.07 -4.49 1.85
CA HIS A 58 -2.48 -3.09 1.74
C HIS A 58 -3.15 -2.58 3.01
N ARG A 59 -3.91 -3.44 3.71
CA ARG A 59 -4.62 -3.09 4.94
C ARG A 59 -3.70 -2.88 6.13
N ALA A 60 -2.64 -3.68 6.24
CA ALA A 60 -1.71 -3.66 7.36
C ALA A 60 -0.24 -3.74 6.88
N PRO A 61 0.27 -2.70 6.19
CA PRO A 61 1.64 -2.69 5.68
C PRO A 61 2.69 -2.71 6.79
N GLU A 62 2.35 -2.24 8.00
CA GLU A 62 3.24 -2.22 9.17
C GLU A 62 3.49 -3.61 9.75
N ARG A 63 2.60 -4.58 9.49
CA ARG A 63 2.72 -5.94 10.01
C ARG A 63 3.96 -6.63 9.43
N LYS A 64 4.64 -7.43 10.26
CA LYS A 64 5.78 -8.28 9.84
C LYS A 64 5.28 -9.51 9.08
N TRP A 65 4.87 -9.29 7.84
CA TRP A 65 4.39 -10.35 6.97
C TRP A 65 5.51 -11.29 6.54
N THR A 66 5.23 -12.59 6.61
CA THR A 66 6.03 -13.63 5.97
C THR A 66 5.32 -14.16 4.72
N VAL A 67 6.07 -14.82 3.82
CA VAL A 67 5.45 -15.51 2.67
C VAL A 67 4.45 -16.57 3.14
N ALA A 68 4.71 -17.20 4.29
CA ALA A 68 3.81 -18.19 4.89
C ALA A 68 2.47 -17.57 5.32
N ASP A 69 2.51 -16.39 5.96
CA ASP A 69 1.29 -15.67 6.38
C ASP A 69 0.43 -15.31 5.18
N LEU A 70 1.07 -14.80 4.13
CA LEU A 70 0.38 -14.41 2.90
C LEU A 70 -0.20 -15.60 2.14
N ALA A 71 0.54 -16.72 2.10
CA ALA A 71 0.08 -17.96 1.49
C ALA A 71 -1.13 -18.54 2.25
N ALA A 72 -1.10 -18.46 3.58
CA ALA A 72 -2.24 -18.84 4.43
C ALA A 72 -3.46 -17.95 4.17
N ALA A 73 -3.28 -16.63 4.06
CA ALA A 73 -4.35 -15.70 3.74
C ALA A 73 -4.98 -15.96 2.35
N ALA A 74 -4.18 -16.39 1.39
CA ALA A 74 -4.62 -16.78 0.05
C ALA A 74 -5.09 -18.25 -0.05
N ASN A 75 -4.98 -19.02 1.02
CA ASN A 75 -5.29 -20.46 1.07
C ASN A 75 -4.55 -21.29 0.01
N VAL A 76 -3.27 -21.01 -0.17
CA VAL A 76 -2.37 -21.72 -1.12
C VAL A 76 -1.03 -22.05 -0.47
N SER A 77 -0.21 -22.84 -1.16
CA SER A 77 1.18 -23.08 -0.74
C SER A 77 2.07 -21.86 -1.00
N ARG A 78 3.20 -21.76 -0.28
CA ARG A 78 4.18 -20.67 -0.47
C ARG A 78 4.71 -20.60 -1.90
N SER A 79 4.98 -21.76 -2.53
CA SER A 79 5.45 -21.82 -3.92
C SER A 79 4.40 -21.30 -4.90
N VAL A 80 3.15 -21.68 -4.74
CA VAL A 80 2.05 -21.19 -5.58
C VAL A 80 1.90 -19.68 -5.45
N LEU A 81 1.96 -19.13 -4.24
CA LEU A 81 1.89 -17.69 -4.03
C LEU A 81 3.07 -16.96 -4.69
N ASP A 82 4.31 -17.42 -4.45
CA ASP A 82 5.53 -16.78 -5.00
C ASP A 82 5.53 -16.81 -6.53
N ASP A 83 5.18 -17.95 -7.14
CA ASP A 83 5.08 -18.10 -8.59
C ASP A 83 4.03 -17.14 -9.19
N ARG A 84 2.84 -17.03 -8.57
CA ARG A 84 1.80 -16.10 -8.99
C ARG A 84 2.25 -14.64 -8.89
N PHE A 85 2.87 -14.25 -7.76
CA PHE A 85 3.42 -12.91 -7.60
C PHE A 85 4.46 -12.59 -8.68
N ARG A 86 5.41 -13.50 -8.94
CA ARG A 86 6.42 -13.31 -9.98
C ARG A 86 5.81 -13.22 -11.37
N HIS A 87 4.82 -14.05 -11.66
CA HIS A 87 4.18 -14.07 -12.97
C HIS A 87 3.35 -12.81 -13.24
N LEU A 88 2.51 -12.39 -12.29
CA LEU A 88 1.56 -11.29 -12.48
C LEU A 88 2.14 -9.92 -12.09
N VAL A 89 2.95 -9.86 -11.03
CA VAL A 89 3.52 -8.61 -10.48
C VAL A 89 4.98 -8.42 -10.89
N GLY A 90 5.67 -9.49 -11.31
CA GLY A 90 7.09 -9.46 -11.69
C GLY A 90 8.05 -9.39 -10.48
N ARG A 91 7.57 -9.61 -9.26
CA ARG A 91 8.32 -9.49 -8.00
C ARG A 91 7.88 -10.54 -7.01
N SER A 92 8.74 -10.82 -6.00
CA SER A 92 8.32 -11.64 -4.86
C SER A 92 7.35 -10.88 -3.93
N PRO A 93 6.53 -11.58 -3.13
CA PRO A 93 5.57 -10.95 -2.21
C PRO A 93 6.21 -9.94 -1.25
N ILE A 94 7.36 -10.29 -0.67
CA ILE A 94 8.07 -9.42 0.30
C ILE A 94 8.70 -8.20 -0.38
N ARG A 95 9.16 -8.36 -1.63
CA ARG A 95 9.64 -7.20 -2.40
C ARG A 95 8.51 -6.24 -2.72
N TYR A 96 7.35 -6.77 -3.11
CA TYR A 96 6.15 -5.97 -3.31
C TYR A 96 5.74 -5.21 -2.05
N LEU A 97 5.72 -5.88 -0.88
CA LEU A 97 5.45 -5.22 0.41
C LEU A 97 6.42 -4.07 0.68
N THR A 98 7.71 -4.27 0.41
CA THR A 98 8.72 -3.21 0.59
C THR A 98 8.40 -1.99 -0.28
N ASP A 99 8.07 -2.21 -1.55
CA ASP A 99 7.73 -1.13 -2.49
C ASP A 99 6.43 -0.43 -2.06
N TRP A 100 5.42 -1.20 -1.61
CA TRP A 100 4.17 -0.65 -1.08
C TRP A 100 4.38 0.21 0.17
N ARG A 101 5.22 -0.23 1.11
CA ARG A 101 5.62 0.55 2.29
C ARG A 101 6.27 1.89 1.91
N MET A 102 7.10 1.89 0.88
CA MET A 102 7.73 3.14 0.39
C MET A 102 6.71 4.08 -0.22
N HIS A 103 5.71 3.56 -0.94
CA HIS A 103 4.61 4.35 -1.48
C HIS A 103 3.75 4.98 -0.37
N VAL A 104 3.36 4.20 0.64
CA VAL A 104 2.63 4.72 1.81
C VAL A 104 3.46 5.77 2.57
N ALA A 105 4.77 5.55 2.70
CA ALA A 105 5.67 6.51 3.34
C ALA A 105 5.76 7.84 2.56
N GLU A 106 5.79 7.77 1.24
CA GLU A 106 5.75 8.94 0.36
C GLU A 106 4.49 9.78 0.60
N ASP A 107 3.33 9.13 0.66
CA ASP A 107 2.06 9.81 0.96
C ASP A 107 2.05 10.45 2.35
N LEU A 108 2.55 9.75 3.37
CA LEU A 108 2.65 10.28 4.74
C LEU A 108 3.61 11.48 4.82
N LEU A 109 4.72 11.43 4.09
CA LEU A 109 5.66 12.56 4.00
C LEU A 109 5.04 13.77 3.31
N ALA A 110 4.17 13.56 2.33
CA ALA A 110 3.51 14.62 1.57
C ALA A 110 2.32 15.24 2.30
N THR A 111 1.57 14.44 3.07
CA THR A 111 0.25 14.84 3.59
C THR A 111 0.24 15.08 5.09
N THR A 112 1.32 14.78 5.82
CA THR A 112 1.39 14.92 7.28
C THR A 112 2.69 15.58 7.73
N ASP A 113 2.67 16.15 8.94
CA ASP A 113 3.85 16.71 9.64
C ASP A 113 4.56 15.68 10.52
N LEU A 114 4.24 14.40 10.38
CA LEU A 114 4.86 13.32 11.16
C LEU A 114 6.38 13.29 10.95
N GLY A 115 7.14 13.13 12.04
CA GLY A 115 8.59 12.91 11.97
C GLY A 115 8.94 11.61 11.24
N VAL A 116 10.15 11.55 10.68
CA VAL A 116 10.63 10.40 9.90
C VAL A 116 10.55 9.11 10.71
N GLN A 117 10.89 9.15 12.00
CA GLN A 117 10.79 7.98 12.89
C GLN A 117 9.34 7.48 13.04
N ALA A 118 8.38 8.39 13.17
CA ALA A 118 6.97 8.03 13.28
C ALA A 118 6.44 7.39 12.01
N ILE A 119 6.84 7.92 10.84
CA ILE A 119 6.53 7.34 9.54
C ILE A 119 7.17 5.95 9.39
N ALA A 120 8.46 5.80 9.75
CA ALA A 120 9.14 4.51 9.72
C ALA A 120 8.35 3.42 10.46
N ARG A 121 7.90 3.70 11.68
CA ARG A 121 7.08 2.77 12.48
C ARG A 121 5.74 2.46 11.82
N ARG A 122 5.06 3.47 11.25
CA ARG A 122 3.76 3.30 10.58
C ARG A 122 3.83 2.42 9.34
N VAL A 123 4.98 2.38 8.68
CA VAL A 123 5.19 1.51 7.53
C VAL A 123 5.97 0.23 7.87
N GLY A 124 6.12 -0.10 9.18
CA GLY A 124 6.62 -1.39 9.64
C GLY A 124 8.13 -1.51 9.74
N TYR A 125 8.84 -0.38 9.93
CA TYR A 125 10.27 -0.36 10.26
C TYR A 125 10.49 -0.07 11.74
N ASP A 126 11.25 -0.90 12.41
CA ASP A 126 11.59 -0.73 13.84
C ASP A 126 12.61 0.41 14.04
N ALA A 127 13.51 0.61 13.06
CA ALA A 127 14.58 1.60 13.11
C ALA A 127 14.47 2.62 11.97
N GLU A 128 14.61 3.90 12.31
CA GLU A 128 14.56 5.02 11.34
C GLU A 128 15.65 4.88 10.27
N GLU A 129 16.86 4.43 10.66
CA GLU A 129 17.98 4.30 9.74
C GLU A 129 17.73 3.22 8.68
N ALA A 130 17.08 2.11 9.05
CA ALA A 130 16.71 1.04 8.12
C ALA A 130 15.66 1.53 7.12
N PHE A 131 14.67 2.28 7.61
CA PHE A 131 13.67 2.94 6.77
C PHE A 131 14.32 3.96 5.82
N SER A 132 15.16 4.86 6.33
CA SER A 132 15.80 5.91 5.54
C SER A 132 16.68 5.34 4.42
N ARG A 133 17.39 4.23 4.69
CA ARG A 133 18.14 3.51 3.65
C ARG A 133 17.22 2.89 2.58
N ALA A 134 16.10 2.29 3.00
CA ALA A 134 15.14 1.70 2.07
C ALA A 134 14.48 2.79 1.21
N PHE A 135 14.06 3.88 1.83
CA PHE A 135 13.45 5.03 1.15
C PHE A 135 14.42 5.66 0.14
N LYS A 136 15.68 5.90 0.55
CA LYS A 136 16.70 6.44 -0.35
C LYS A 136 16.97 5.52 -1.55
N ARG A 137 16.95 4.20 -1.36
CA ARG A 137 17.07 3.26 -2.49
C ARG A 137 15.90 3.34 -3.46
N ALA A 138 14.68 3.57 -2.95
CA ALA A 138 13.48 3.63 -3.77
C ALA A 138 13.34 4.98 -4.51
N HIS A 139 13.67 6.09 -3.85
CA HIS A 139 13.40 7.45 -4.32
C HIS A 139 14.66 8.27 -4.67
N GLY A 140 15.85 7.73 -4.43
CA GLY A 140 17.13 8.41 -4.71
C GLY A 140 17.58 9.41 -3.65
N VAL A 141 16.68 9.88 -2.79
CA VAL A 141 16.95 10.89 -1.75
C VAL A 141 16.44 10.44 -0.38
N ALA A 142 16.98 11.01 0.70
CA ALA A 142 16.52 10.72 2.05
C ALA A 142 15.09 11.27 2.30
N PRO A 143 14.30 10.67 3.23
CA PRO A 143 12.93 11.09 3.50
C PRO A 143 12.78 12.58 3.83
N SER A 144 13.69 13.13 4.63
CA SER A 144 13.69 14.55 5.00
C SER A 144 13.96 15.46 3.80
N GLN A 145 14.91 15.10 2.94
CA GLN A 145 15.20 15.83 1.71
C GLN A 145 14.03 15.78 0.73
N TRP A 146 13.40 14.62 0.61
CA TRP A 146 12.21 14.43 -0.23
C TRP A 146 11.05 15.34 0.22
N ARG A 147 10.79 15.45 1.52
CA ARG A 147 9.78 16.37 2.08
C ARG A 147 10.09 17.81 1.75
N LEU A 148 11.32 18.25 1.93
CA LEU A 148 11.75 19.63 1.64
C LEU A 148 11.60 19.98 0.15
N SER A 149 11.94 19.07 -0.74
CA SER A 149 11.81 19.28 -2.19
C SER A 149 10.35 19.46 -2.63
N ARG A 150 9.40 18.80 -1.95
CA ARG A 150 7.97 18.95 -2.21
C ARG A 150 7.39 20.22 -1.58
N ALA A 151 7.84 20.60 -0.38
CA ALA A 151 7.41 21.83 0.27
C ALA A 151 7.87 23.10 -0.47
N GLY A 152 8.97 23.01 -1.23
CA GLY A 152 9.51 24.10 -2.05
C GLY A 152 8.98 24.16 -3.48
N ALA A 153 8.18 23.20 -3.94
CA ALA A 153 7.53 23.27 -5.24
C ALA A 153 6.31 24.19 -5.16
N PRO A 154 6.29 25.38 -5.83
CA PRO A 154 5.11 26.24 -5.83
C PRO A 154 3.96 25.45 -6.48
N GLY A 155 2.84 25.36 -5.75
CA GLY A 155 1.65 24.67 -6.20
C GLY A 155 1.23 25.18 -7.58
N GLY A 156 1.36 24.34 -8.58
CA GLY A 156 0.77 24.60 -9.89
C GLY A 156 -0.75 24.71 -9.72
N ARG A 157 -1.25 25.90 -9.98
CA ARG A 157 -2.67 26.22 -10.06
C ARG A 157 -3.26 25.55 -11.31
#